data_beb8ffd6b693ec73d0f5de56fa63fa7d
#
_entry.id   beb8ffd6b693ec73d0f5de56fa63fa7d
#
_cell.length_a   1.000
_cell.length_b   1.000
_cell.length_c   1.000
_cell.angle_alpha   90.00
_cell.angle_beta   90.00
_cell.angle_gamma   90.00
#
_symmetry.space_group_name_H-M   'P 1'
#
loop_
_entity.id
_entity.type
_entity.pdbx_description
1 polymer ?
#
loop_
_entity_poly.entity_id
_entity_poly.type
_entity_poly.pdbx_seq_one_letter_code
_entity_poly.pdbx_strand_id
1 'polypeptide(L)'
;MSARRSILTLLLPLAVGCGGLARNENAQGVRLYQQGNYLGAVNHFQQSLASQPGNPDTFYNLGATYHQQSKIFGKDSDAQAAEQYYHLCLARNPNHEACQRALAVLLVEQKRGDEAVAQLNAWARTQPANPNPHIELARLAQEHGDVREAENQLVDALAVDPNNTRALVALGNLREASGDANQALANYARALAIDPAQPAVATRVAGLQAASSGAVRTAALPPPVAPPVPAGLAPALPAPPPQGNAAR
;
A
#
# COMPACT_ATOMS: atom_id res chain seq x y z
N MET A 1 23.87 -58.17 -57.71
CA MET A 1 23.53 -56.71 -57.54
C MET A 1 22.85 -56.55 -56.20
N SER A 2 23.64 -56.09 -55.25
CA SER A 2 23.22 -56.00 -53.84
C SER A 2 23.06 -54.51 -53.47
N ALA A 3 21.82 -54.03 -53.25
CA ALA A 3 21.50 -52.66 -52.91
C ALA A 3 21.71 -52.48 -51.40
N ARG A 4 22.75 -51.72 -51.04
CA ARG A 4 22.99 -51.23 -49.67
C ARG A 4 21.97 -50.12 -49.38
N ARG A 5 21.00 -50.33 -48.46
CA ARG A 5 20.13 -49.32 -47.87
C ARG A 5 20.90 -48.61 -46.77
N SER A 6 21.32 -47.39 -47.04
CA SER A 6 21.85 -46.49 -46.01
C SER A 6 20.69 -45.95 -45.17
N ILE A 7 20.64 -46.32 -43.88
CA ILE A 7 19.74 -45.75 -42.90
C ILE A 7 20.35 -44.46 -42.41
N LEU A 8 19.80 -43.35 -42.87
CA LEU A 8 20.14 -42.01 -42.36
C LEU A 8 19.41 -41.79 -41.02
N THR A 9 20.08 -42.03 -39.93
CA THR A 9 19.59 -41.72 -38.59
C THR A 9 19.59 -40.20 -38.40
N LEU A 10 18.41 -39.61 -38.48
CA LEU A 10 18.18 -38.20 -38.17
C LEU A 10 18.25 -38.02 -36.63
N LEU A 11 19.40 -37.56 -36.15
CA LEU A 11 19.54 -37.11 -34.74
C LEU A 11 18.79 -35.79 -34.60
N LEU A 12 17.54 -35.85 -34.10
CA LEU A 12 16.88 -34.67 -33.55
C LEU A 12 17.64 -34.22 -32.30
N PRO A 13 18.11 -32.97 -32.23
CA PRO A 13 18.61 -32.44 -30.97
C PRO A 13 17.43 -32.29 -30.03
N LEU A 14 17.45 -33.01 -28.93
CA LEU A 14 16.57 -32.80 -27.77
C LEU A 14 16.84 -31.40 -27.23
N ALA A 15 16.06 -30.42 -27.65
CA ALA A 15 16.01 -29.13 -27.02
C ALA A 15 15.18 -29.25 -25.70
N VAL A 16 15.67 -30.11 -24.79
CA VAL A 16 15.09 -30.27 -23.45
C VAL A 16 15.99 -29.54 -22.48
N GLY A 17 15.52 -28.41 -21.92
CA GLY A 17 15.98 -28.06 -20.62
C GLY A 17 16.40 -26.63 -20.31
N CYS A 18 16.54 -25.68 -21.25
CA CYS A 18 16.94 -24.32 -20.83
C CYS A 18 15.93 -23.61 -19.92
N GLY A 19 14.64 -23.82 -20.14
CA GLY A 19 13.59 -23.17 -19.34
C GLY A 19 13.47 -23.70 -17.90
N GLY A 20 13.77 -24.98 -17.70
CA GLY A 20 13.75 -25.59 -16.36
C GLY A 20 14.91 -25.15 -15.48
N LEU A 21 16.11 -25.04 -16.06
CA LEU A 21 17.30 -24.56 -15.35
C LEU A 21 17.17 -23.08 -14.96
N ALA A 22 16.70 -22.23 -15.85
CA ALA A 22 16.51 -20.81 -15.57
C ALA A 22 15.48 -20.57 -14.44
N ARG A 23 14.40 -21.34 -14.43
CA ARG A 23 13.39 -21.26 -13.33
C ARG A 23 13.98 -21.69 -12.01
N ASN A 24 14.84 -22.70 -12.00
CA ASN A 24 15.52 -23.15 -10.79
C ASN A 24 16.50 -22.08 -10.28
N GLU A 25 17.29 -21.46 -11.17
CA GLU A 25 18.21 -20.39 -10.82
C GLU A 25 17.48 -19.16 -10.27
N ASN A 26 16.41 -18.70 -10.91
CA ASN A 26 15.62 -17.59 -10.40
C ASN A 26 15.00 -17.89 -9.03
N ALA A 27 14.44 -19.09 -8.83
CA ALA A 27 13.89 -19.50 -7.54
C ALA A 27 14.98 -19.60 -6.45
N GLN A 28 16.20 -20.06 -6.79
CA GLN A 28 17.31 -20.10 -5.87
C GLN A 28 17.77 -18.68 -5.50
N GLY A 29 17.83 -17.77 -6.47
CA GLY A 29 18.10 -16.35 -6.22
C GLY A 29 17.10 -15.71 -5.24
N VAL A 30 15.81 -15.97 -5.43
CA VAL A 30 14.76 -15.49 -4.51
C VAL A 30 14.95 -16.01 -3.09
N ARG A 31 15.27 -17.30 -2.92
CA ARG A 31 15.55 -17.88 -1.58
C ARG A 31 16.75 -17.21 -0.91
N LEU A 32 17.84 -16.99 -1.66
CA LEU A 32 19.02 -16.33 -1.14
C LEU A 32 18.77 -14.86 -0.78
N TYR A 33 17.96 -14.16 -1.59
CA TYR A 33 17.50 -12.82 -1.26
C TYR A 33 16.74 -12.77 0.07
N GLN A 34 15.80 -13.70 0.28
CA GLN A 34 15.02 -13.81 1.52
C GLN A 34 15.90 -14.13 2.74
N GLN A 35 17.02 -14.81 2.53
CA GLN A 35 18.03 -15.10 3.55
C GLN A 35 19.03 -13.95 3.80
N GLY A 36 18.89 -12.83 3.07
CA GLY A 36 19.84 -11.71 3.13
C GLY A 36 21.15 -11.94 2.40
N ASN A 37 21.32 -13.07 1.69
CA ASN A 37 22.50 -13.34 0.88
C ASN A 37 22.33 -12.71 -0.51
N TYR A 38 22.46 -11.38 -0.55
CA TYR A 38 22.23 -10.60 -1.78
C TYR A 38 23.27 -10.89 -2.87
N LEU A 39 24.52 -11.13 -2.50
CA LEU A 39 25.57 -11.49 -3.48
C LEU A 39 25.27 -12.83 -4.15
N GLY A 40 24.91 -13.83 -3.37
CA GLY A 40 24.46 -15.12 -3.90
C GLY A 40 23.23 -15.00 -4.76
N ALA A 41 22.24 -14.16 -4.35
CA ALA A 41 21.04 -13.90 -5.12
C ALA A 41 21.35 -13.30 -6.50
N VAL A 42 22.22 -12.28 -6.56
CA VAL A 42 22.66 -11.66 -7.83
C VAL A 42 23.28 -12.70 -8.76
N ASN A 43 24.19 -13.57 -8.26
CA ASN A 43 24.81 -14.60 -9.07
C ASN A 43 23.80 -15.57 -9.69
N HIS A 44 22.82 -16.04 -8.91
CA HIS A 44 21.78 -16.93 -9.40
C HIS A 44 20.82 -16.23 -10.39
N PHE A 45 20.47 -14.96 -10.16
CA PHE A 45 19.67 -14.19 -11.13
C PHE A 45 20.44 -13.96 -12.44
N GLN A 46 21.73 -13.71 -12.40
CA GLN A 46 22.57 -13.61 -13.61
C GLN A 46 22.62 -14.92 -14.39
N GLN A 47 22.74 -16.06 -13.70
CA GLN A 47 22.67 -17.39 -14.32
C GLN A 47 21.28 -17.65 -14.94
N SER A 48 20.21 -17.21 -14.26
CA SER A 48 18.86 -17.26 -14.82
C SER A 48 18.76 -16.46 -16.14
N LEU A 49 19.34 -15.25 -16.20
CA LEU A 49 19.38 -14.44 -17.42
C LEU A 49 20.24 -15.05 -18.52
N ALA A 50 21.34 -15.75 -18.16
CA ALA A 50 22.16 -16.47 -19.16
C ALA A 50 21.33 -17.57 -19.86
N SER A 51 20.41 -18.21 -19.15
CA SER A 51 19.52 -19.25 -19.68
C SER A 51 18.24 -18.70 -20.32
N GLN A 52 17.73 -17.56 -19.85
CA GLN A 52 16.55 -16.86 -20.36
C GLN A 52 16.83 -15.35 -20.46
N PRO A 53 17.53 -14.92 -21.50
CA PRO A 53 17.83 -13.51 -21.74
C PRO A 53 16.53 -12.70 -21.90
N GLY A 54 16.34 -11.69 -21.07
CA GLY A 54 15.20 -10.80 -21.15
C GLY A 54 13.97 -11.23 -20.34
N ASN A 55 14.11 -12.17 -19.41
CA ASN A 55 13.03 -12.49 -18.47
C ASN A 55 12.73 -11.29 -17.54
N PRO A 56 11.52 -10.69 -17.58
CA PRO A 56 11.21 -9.49 -16.81
C PRO A 56 11.24 -9.74 -15.30
N ASP A 57 10.80 -10.92 -14.83
CA ASP A 57 10.82 -11.25 -13.40
C ASP A 57 12.25 -11.32 -12.85
N THR A 58 13.19 -11.82 -13.65
CA THR A 58 14.60 -11.88 -13.26
C THR A 58 15.22 -10.49 -13.21
N PHE A 59 14.88 -9.60 -14.16
CA PHE A 59 15.30 -8.20 -14.09
C PHE A 59 14.70 -7.50 -12.86
N TYR A 60 13.43 -7.73 -12.56
CA TYR A 60 12.82 -7.21 -11.35
C TYR A 60 13.58 -7.68 -10.09
N ASN A 61 13.89 -8.97 -9.99
CA ASN A 61 14.59 -9.54 -8.84
C ASN A 61 16.01 -8.99 -8.68
N LEU A 62 16.73 -8.76 -9.78
CA LEU A 62 18.02 -8.06 -9.75
C LEU A 62 17.86 -6.62 -9.27
N GLY A 63 16.91 -5.89 -9.84
CA GLY A 63 16.59 -4.53 -9.41
C GLY A 63 16.27 -4.47 -7.92
N ALA A 64 15.39 -5.34 -7.43
CA ALA A 64 15.03 -5.42 -6.00
C ALA A 64 16.24 -5.76 -5.11
N THR A 65 17.13 -6.63 -5.58
CA THR A 65 18.33 -7.01 -4.84
C THR A 65 19.31 -5.84 -4.71
N TYR A 66 19.59 -5.14 -5.80
CA TYR A 66 20.45 -3.95 -5.78
C TYR A 66 19.80 -2.79 -5.00
N HIS A 67 18.50 -2.61 -5.12
CA HIS A 67 17.75 -1.62 -4.34
C HIS A 67 17.91 -1.88 -2.84
N GLN A 68 17.76 -3.14 -2.41
CA GLN A 68 17.96 -3.50 -1.01
C GLN A 68 19.42 -3.30 -0.57
N GLN A 69 20.40 -3.62 -1.42
CA GLN A 69 21.81 -3.35 -1.14
C GLN A 69 22.10 -1.86 -0.98
N SER A 70 21.53 -1.01 -1.83
CA SER A 70 21.68 0.44 -1.72
C SER A 70 21.16 0.98 -0.40
N LYS A 71 20.05 0.43 0.12
CA LYS A 71 19.47 0.80 1.43
C LYS A 71 20.36 0.36 2.60
N ILE A 72 20.99 -0.79 2.51
CA ILE A 72 21.82 -1.35 3.59
C ILE A 72 23.21 -0.70 3.60
N PHE A 73 23.82 -0.54 2.43
CA PHE A 73 25.21 -0.12 2.32
C PHE A 73 25.40 1.34 1.90
N GLY A 74 24.32 2.05 1.55
CA GLY A 74 24.37 3.46 1.16
C GLY A 74 25.14 3.73 -0.13
N LYS A 75 25.23 2.75 -1.05
CA LYS A 75 25.98 2.89 -2.30
C LYS A 75 25.09 3.40 -3.42
N ASP A 76 25.38 4.57 -3.95
CA ASP A 76 24.67 5.14 -5.10
C ASP A 76 24.77 4.26 -6.35
N SER A 77 25.89 3.55 -6.55
CA SER A 77 26.05 2.61 -7.66
C SER A 77 25.00 1.47 -7.63
N ASP A 78 24.63 1.01 -6.44
CA ASP A 78 23.63 -0.05 -6.30
C ASP A 78 22.22 0.49 -6.59
N ALA A 79 21.93 1.73 -6.18
CA ALA A 79 20.67 2.40 -6.53
C ALA A 79 20.55 2.63 -8.05
N GLN A 80 21.65 3.03 -8.72
CA GLN A 80 21.70 3.18 -10.17
C GLN A 80 21.52 1.83 -10.89
N ALA A 81 22.16 0.77 -10.38
CA ALA A 81 21.98 -0.58 -10.93
C ALA A 81 20.53 -1.05 -10.78
N ALA A 82 19.89 -0.80 -9.62
CA ALA A 82 18.49 -1.11 -9.40
C ALA A 82 17.59 -0.42 -10.43
N GLU A 83 17.78 0.89 -10.64
CA GLU A 83 17.02 1.67 -11.64
C GLU A 83 17.17 1.10 -13.04
N GLN A 84 18.39 0.78 -13.46
CA GLN A 84 18.64 0.16 -14.76
C GLN A 84 17.92 -1.17 -14.93
N TYR A 85 17.95 -2.04 -13.93
CA TYR A 85 17.26 -3.33 -13.99
C TYR A 85 15.74 -3.18 -14.00
N TYR A 86 15.18 -2.21 -13.28
CA TYR A 86 13.74 -1.91 -13.36
C TYR A 86 13.36 -1.40 -14.75
N HIS A 87 14.16 -0.55 -15.36
CA HIS A 87 13.95 -0.12 -16.74
C HIS A 87 14.05 -1.29 -17.75
N LEU A 88 15.00 -2.20 -17.58
CA LEU A 88 15.09 -3.41 -18.39
C LEU A 88 13.87 -4.32 -18.23
N CYS A 89 13.37 -4.47 -17.01
CA CYS A 89 12.12 -5.18 -16.74
C CYS A 89 10.96 -4.56 -17.52
N LEU A 90 10.77 -3.24 -17.40
CA LEU A 90 9.68 -2.53 -18.06
C LEU A 90 9.81 -2.46 -19.57
N ALA A 91 11.03 -2.47 -20.10
CA ALA A 91 11.27 -2.58 -21.54
C ALA A 91 10.84 -3.96 -22.11
N ARG A 92 10.86 -5.01 -21.28
CA ARG A 92 10.40 -6.36 -21.64
C ARG A 92 8.92 -6.58 -21.36
N ASN A 93 8.44 -6.05 -20.27
CA ASN A 93 7.04 -6.10 -19.87
C ASN A 93 6.61 -4.74 -19.29
N PRO A 94 6.07 -3.83 -20.11
CA PRO A 94 5.58 -2.53 -19.63
C PRO A 94 4.48 -2.64 -18.55
N ASN A 95 3.82 -3.82 -18.49
CA ASN A 95 2.72 -4.10 -17.57
C ASN A 95 3.19 -4.81 -16.29
N HIS A 96 4.49 -4.86 -16.04
CA HIS A 96 5.03 -5.50 -14.85
C HIS A 96 4.81 -4.62 -13.61
N GLU A 97 3.70 -4.81 -12.93
CA GLU A 97 3.25 -3.96 -11.81
C GLU A 97 4.29 -3.82 -10.69
N ALA A 98 4.94 -4.94 -10.32
CA ALA A 98 5.98 -4.90 -9.29
C ALA A 98 7.17 -4.02 -9.68
N CYS A 99 7.57 -4.00 -10.97
CA CYS A 99 8.61 -3.11 -11.47
C CYS A 99 8.16 -1.64 -11.48
N GLN A 100 6.93 -1.35 -11.92
CA GLN A 100 6.37 -0.01 -11.91
C GLN A 100 6.39 0.58 -10.50
N ARG A 101 5.91 -0.20 -9.53
CA ARG A 101 5.90 0.18 -8.12
C ARG A 101 7.31 0.34 -7.54
N ALA A 102 8.19 -0.62 -7.79
CA ALA A 102 9.54 -0.60 -7.24
C ALA A 102 10.38 0.56 -7.79
N LEU A 103 10.22 0.90 -9.08
CA LEU A 103 10.87 2.06 -9.68
C LEU A 103 10.36 3.37 -9.05
N ALA A 104 9.04 3.51 -8.87
CA ALA A 104 8.47 4.69 -8.22
C ALA A 104 8.99 4.85 -6.78
N VAL A 105 9.07 3.77 -6.00
CA VAL A 105 9.64 3.78 -4.65
C VAL A 105 11.10 4.22 -4.67
N LEU A 106 11.92 3.64 -5.56
CA LEU A 106 13.34 3.99 -5.69
C LEU A 106 13.52 5.48 -6.03
N LEU A 107 12.74 6.02 -6.96
CA LEU A 107 12.79 7.44 -7.33
C LEU A 107 12.45 8.36 -6.16
N VAL A 108 11.43 8.01 -5.37
CA VAL A 108 11.06 8.77 -4.16
C VAL A 108 12.18 8.74 -3.12
N GLU A 109 12.77 7.58 -2.86
CA GLU A 109 13.90 7.44 -1.94
C GLU A 109 15.12 8.26 -2.38
N GLN A 110 15.32 8.41 -3.69
CA GLN A 110 16.33 9.29 -4.28
C GLN A 110 15.92 10.78 -4.31
N LYS A 111 14.78 11.17 -3.72
CA LYS A 111 14.21 12.53 -3.75
C LYS A 111 13.84 13.01 -5.16
N ARG A 112 13.55 12.10 -6.05
CA ARG A 112 13.09 12.34 -7.44
C ARG A 112 11.58 12.09 -7.55
N GLY A 113 10.80 12.67 -6.62
CA GLY A 113 9.35 12.46 -6.52
C GLY A 113 8.59 12.86 -7.79
N ASP A 114 8.98 13.95 -8.44
CA ASP A 114 8.35 14.40 -9.70
C ASP A 114 8.51 13.36 -10.81
N GLU A 115 9.64 12.69 -10.88
CA GLU A 115 9.88 11.62 -11.86
C GLU A 115 9.04 10.37 -11.53
N ALA A 116 8.88 10.06 -10.25
CA ALA A 116 7.99 8.97 -9.82
C ALA A 116 6.53 9.24 -10.23
N VAL A 117 6.04 10.46 -10.01
CA VAL A 117 4.70 10.88 -10.43
C VAL A 117 4.56 10.82 -11.96
N ALA A 118 5.55 11.33 -12.70
CA ALA A 118 5.53 11.30 -14.15
C ALA A 118 5.50 9.85 -14.70
N GLN A 119 6.27 8.95 -14.11
CA GLN A 119 6.32 7.52 -14.45
C GLN A 119 4.97 6.82 -14.18
N LEU A 120 4.36 7.05 -13.01
CA LEU A 120 3.07 6.46 -12.67
C LEU A 120 1.94 7.02 -13.55
N ASN A 121 1.96 8.31 -13.87
CA ASN A 121 1.03 8.90 -14.83
C ASN A 121 1.20 8.34 -16.24
N ALA A 122 2.42 8.05 -16.66
CA ALA A 122 2.66 7.37 -17.93
C ALA A 122 2.08 5.95 -17.91
N TRP A 123 2.23 5.24 -16.80
CA TRP A 123 1.62 3.92 -16.61
C TRP A 123 0.09 3.98 -16.66
N ALA A 124 -0.55 4.94 -15.98
CA ALA A 124 -2.00 5.13 -16.04
C ALA A 124 -2.50 5.38 -17.49
N ARG A 125 -1.78 6.23 -18.25
CA ARG A 125 -2.14 6.50 -19.67
C ARG A 125 -2.00 5.28 -20.57
N THR A 126 -1.02 4.42 -20.33
CA THR A 126 -0.80 3.21 -21.15
C THR A 126 -1.75 2.08 -20.78
N GLN A 127 -2.30 2.10 -19.57
CA GLN A 127 -3.20 1.07 -19.04
C GLN A 127 -4.43 1.69 -18.35
N PRO A 128 -5.33 2.33 -19.09
CA PRO A 128 -6.46 3.06 -18.50
C PRO A 128 -7.47 2.16 -17.76
N ALA A 129 -7.44 0.85 -18.00
CA ALA A 129 -8.27 -0.12 -17.27
C ALA A 129 -7.60 -0.70 -16.01
N ASN A 130 -6.39 -0.26 -15.67
CA ASN A 130 -5.66 -0.73 -14.50
C ASN A 130 -5.79 0.30 -13.35
N PRO A 131 -6.39 -0.05 -12.20
CA PRO A 131 -6.51 0.87 -11.06
C PRO A 131 -5.19 1.10 -10.30
N ASN A 132 -4.19 0.21 -10.48
CA ASN A 132 -2.97 0.23 -9.67
C ASN A 132 -2.13 1.51 -9.81
N PRO A 133 -1.96 2.14 -11.00
CA PRO A 133 -1.26 3.42 -11.10
C PRO A 133 -1.83 4.50 -10.18
N HIS A 134 -3.16 4.61 -10.13
CA HIS A 134 -3.87 5.57 -9.27
C HIS A 134 -3.67 5.25 -7.78
N ILE A 135 -3.65 3.97 -7.40
CA ILE A 135 -3.37 3.57 -6.02
C ILE A 135 -1.94 3.95 -5.61
N GLU A 136 -0.96 3.79 -6.48
CA GLU A 136 0.43 4.20 -6.20
C GLU A 136 0.60 5.73 -6.19
N LEU A 137 -0.10 6.47 -7.07
CA LEU A 137 -0.15 7.95 -7.03
C LEU A 137 -0.76 8.44 -5.72
N ALA A 138 -1.85 7.81 -5.26
CA ALA A 138 -2.44 8.13 -3.97
C ALA A 138 -1.47 7.93 -2.80
N ARG A 139 -0.70 6.83 -2.83
CA ARG A 139 0.34 6.58 -1.83
C ARG A 139 1.41 7.68 -1.82
N LEU A 140 1.89 8.08 -3.00
CA LEU A 140 2.85 9.18 -3.11
C LEU A 140 2.27 10.50 -2.58
N ALA A 141 1.04 10.83 -2.92
CA ALA A 141 0.38 12.03 -2.42
C ALA A 141 0.26 12.01 -0.88
N GLN A 142 -0.06 10.85 -0.28
CA GLN A 142 -0.08 10.69 1.18
C GLN A 142 1.30 10.90 1.80
N GLU A 143 2.37 10.38 1.22
CA GLU A 143 3.75 10.56 1.70
C GLU A 143 4.18 12.05 1.66
N HIS A 144 3.66 12.81 0.71
CA HIS A 144 3.85 14.26 0.62
C HIS A 144 2.88 15.09 1.47
N GLY A 145 1.93 14.44 2.15
CA GLY A 145 0.92 15.11 2.97
C GLY A 145 -0.25 15.73 2.18
N ASP A 146 -0.33 15.48 0.88
CA ASP A 146 -1.45 15.92 0.05
C ASP A 146 -2.61 14.92 0.12
N VAL A 147 -3.36 15.02 1.24
CA VAL A 147 -4.51 14.16 1.54
C VAL A 147 -5.59 14.27 0.46
N ARG A 148 -5.76 15.46 -0.11
CA ARG A 148 -6.79 15.73 -1.10
C ARG A 148 -6.48 15.04 -2.43
N GLU A 149 -5.24 15.15 -2.88
CA GLU A 149 -4.81 14.45 -4.10
C GLU A 149 -4.84 12.93 -3.89
N ALA A 150 -4.43 12.45 -2.71
CA ALA A 150 -4.52 11.03 -2.38
C ALA A 150 -5.98 10.50 -2.47
N GLU A 151 -6.95 11.27 -1.98
CA GLU A 151 -8.37 10.91 -2.08
C GLU A 151 -8.84 10.88 -3.53
N ASN A 152 -8.50 11.91 -4.33
CA ASN A 152 -8.86 11.98 -5.74
C ASN A 152 -8.33 10.75 -6.50
N GLN A 153 -7.07 10.42 -6.31
CA GLN A 153 -6.47 9.26 -6.98
C GLN A 153 -7.11 7.93 -6.56
N LEU A 154 -7.53 7.77 -5.30
CA LEU A 154 -8.25 6.56 -4.86
C LEU A 154 -9.67 6.50 -5.44
N VAL A 155 -10.32 7.63 -5.60
CA VAL A 155 -11.63 7.71 -6.29
C VAL A 155 -11.46 7.34 -7.76
N ASP A 156 -10.42 7.82 -8.44
CA ASP A 156 -10.10 7.44 -9.82
C ASP A 156 -9.82 5.93 -9.94
N ALA A 157 -9.07 5.36 -9.00
CA ALA A 157 -8.85 3.91 -8.95
C ALA A 157 -10.18 3.13 -8.84
N LEU A 158 -11.12 3.62 -8.02
CA LEU A 158 -12.44 3.00 -7.85
C LEU A 158 -13.38 3.29 -9.01
N ALA A 159 -13.16 4.34 -9.79
CA ALA A 159 -13.87 4.56 -11.05
C ALA A 159 -13.45 3.55 -12.13
N VAL A 160 -12.17 3.14 -12.12
CA VAL A 160 -11.64 2.07 -13.00
C VAL A 160 -12.12 0.68 -12.55
N ASP A 161 -11.99 0.39 -11.26
CA ASP A 161 -12.41 -0.88 -10.65
C ASP A 161 -13.15 -0.62 -9.34
N PRO A 162 -14.50 -0.56 -9.38
CA PRO A 162 -15.32 -0.30 -8.19
C PRO A 162 -15.17 -1.33 -7.07
N ASN A 163 -14.68 -2.53 -7.40
CA ASN A 163 -14.51 -3.63 -6.46
C ASN A 163 -13.04 -3.83 -6.02
N ASN A 164 -12.18 -2.88 -6.31
CA ASN A 164 -10.78 -2.96 -5.92
C ASN A 164 -10.63 -2.85 -4.39
N THR A 165 -10.38 -3.97 -3.74
CA THR A 165 -10.28 -4.02 -2.27
C THR A 165 -9.10 -3.20 -1.73
N ARG A 166 -7.97 -3.12 -2.48
CA ARG A 166 -6.83 -2.26 -2.11
C ARG A 166 -7.22 -0.79 -2.07
N ALA A 167 -7.90 -0.31 -3.12
CA ALA A 167 -8.34 1.07 -3.21
C ALA A 167 -9.39 1.39 -2.12
N LEU A 168 -10.36 0.50 -1.88
CA LEU A 168 -11.34 0.64 -0.82
C LEU A 168 -10.71 0.73 0.56
N VAL A 169 -9.75 -0.16 0.87
CA VAL A 169 -9.05 -0.14 2.16
C VAL A 169 -8.18 1.11 2.28
N ALA A 170 -7.46 1.51 1.23
CA ALA A 170 -6.65 2.71 1.24
C ALA A 170 -7.49 3.98 1.46
N LEU A 171 -8.64 4.09 0.79
CA LEU A 171 -9.58 5.20 0.97
C LEU A 171 -10.19 5.19 2.38
N GLY A 172 -10.51 4.01 2.91
CA GLY A 172 -10.94 3.83 4.29
C GLY A 172 -9.90 4.34 5.29
N ASN A 173 -8.64 3.95 5.12
CA ASN A 173 -7.52 4.41 5.97
C ASN A 173 -7.35 5.94 5.92
N LEU A 174 -7.45 6.53 4.71
CA LEU A 174 -7.32 7.97 4.52
C LEU A 174 -8.44 8.73 5.24
N ARG A 175 -9.68 8.28 5.10
CA ARG A 175 -10.85 8.88 5.73
C ARG A 175 -10.86 8.70 7.25
N GLU A 176 -10.42 7.54 7.75
CA GLU A 176 -10.22 7.31 9.18
C GLU A 176 -9.18 8.30 9.75
N ALA A 177 -8.04 8.47 9.08
CA ALA A 177 -7.01 9.43 9.48
C ALA A 177 -7.48 10.89 9.45
N SER A 178 -8.43 11.22 8.54
CA SER A 178 -9.06 12.53 8.44
C SER A 178 -10.23 12.73 9.41
N GLY A 179 -10.56 11.71 10.23
CA GLY A 179 -11.64 11.77 11.22
C GLY A 179 -13.03 11.45 10.69
N ASP A 180 -13.17 11.08 9.41
CA ASP A 180 -14.45 10.66 8.83
C ASP A 180 -14.69 9.16 9.02
N ALA A 181 -14.99 8.80 10.27
CA ALA A 181 -15.23 7.42 10.68
C ALA A 181 -16.39 6.75 9.92
N ASN A 182 -17.41 7.50 9.54
CA ASN A 182 -18.59 6.93 8.85
C ASN A 182 -18.25 6.51 7.42
N GLN A 183 -17.55 7.35 6.69
CA GLN A 183 -17.10 7.01 5.34
C GLN A 183 -16.01 5.93 5.35
N ALA A 184 -15.11 5.96 6.36
CA ALA A 184 -14.14 4.90 6.56
C ALA A 184 -14.81 3.53 6.74
N LEU A 185 -15.81 3.45 7.64
CA LEU A 185 -16.62 2.24 7.86
C LEU A 185 -17.30 1.74 6.58
N ALA A 186 -17.88 2.65 5.79
CA ALA A 186 -18.51 2.30 4.52
C ALA A 186 -17.52 1.64 3.54
N ASN A 187 -16.31 2.20 3.41
CA ASN A 187 -15.28 1.66 2.54
C ASN A 187 -14.76 0.30 3.03
N TYR A 188 -14.48 0.17 4.31
CA TYR A 188 -14.05 -1.10 4.90
C TYR A 188 -15.11 -2.20 4.80
N ALA A 189 -16.39 -1.86 5.03
CA ALA A 189 -17.49 -2.81 4.88
C ALA A 189 -17.60 -3.31 3.43
N ARG A 190 -17.44 -2.42 2.44
CA ARG A 190 -17.40 -2.84 1.03
C ARG A 190 -16.21 -3.75 0.74
N ALA A 191 -15.02 -3.42 1.26
CA ALA A 191 -13.83 -4.26 1.08
C ALA A 191 -14.04 -5.64 1.67
N LEU A 192 -14.61 -5.76 2.88
CA LEU A 192 -14.90 -7.04 3.53
C LEU A 192 -16.03 -7.83 2.85
N ALA A 193 -16.98 -7.15 2.22
CA ALA A 193 -18.03 -7.82 1.43
C ALA A 193 -17.47 -8.49 0.17
N ILE A 194 -16.38 -7.94 -0.40
CA ILE A 194 -15.70 -8.50 -1.57
C ILE A 194 -14.70 -9.58 -1.15
N ASP A 195 -13.88 -9.28 -0.15
CA ASP A 195 -12.88 -10.20 0.40
C ASP A 195 -13.00 -10.24 1.93
N PRO A 196 -13.70 -11.26 2.48
CA PRO A 196 -13.85 -11.43 3.92
C PRO A 196 -12.54 -11.82 4.65
N ALA A 197 -11.53 -12.29 3.92
CA ALA A 197 -10.29 -12.79 4.51
C ALA A 197 -9.28 -11.67 4.83
N GLN A 198 -9.76 -10.53 5.39
CA GLN A 198 -8.96 -9.36 5.76
C GLN A 198 -9.09 -9.06 7.26
N PRO A 199 -8.40 -9.81 8.15
CA PRO A 199 -8.57 -9.67 9.60
C PRO A 199 -8.20 -8.28 10.13
N ALA A 200 -7.21 -7.61 9.52
CA ALA A 200 -6.83 -6.26 9.91
C ALA A 200 -7.96 -5.24 9.64
N VAL A 201 -8.64 -5.36 8.50
CA VAL A 201 -9.78 -4.50 8.16
C VAL A 201 -10.97 -4.79 9.07
N ALA A 202 -11.25 -6.07 9.36
CA ALA A 202 -12.32 -6.46 10.29
C ALA A 202 -12.08 -5.89 11.70
N THR A 203 -10.83 -5.90 12.17
CA THR A 203 -10.46 -5.30 13.46
C THR A 203 -10.71 -3.78 13.48
N ARG A 204 -10.38 -3.06 12.39
CA ARG A 204 -10.65 -1.62 12.27
C ARG A 204 -12.15 -1.32 12.29
N VAL A 205 -12.95 -2.09 11.56
CA VAL A 205 -14.42 -1.96 11.56
C VAL A 205 -14.97 -2.13 12.97
N ALA A 206 -14.56 -3.19 13.68
CA ALA A 206 -15.00 -3.43 15.06
C ALA A 206 -14.61 -2.28 16.00
N GLY A 207 -13.40 -1.75 15.87
CA GLY A 207 -12.91 -0.60 16.65
C GLY A 207 -13.74 0.67 16.42
N LEU A 208 -13.98 1.02 15.15
CA LEU A 208 -14.76 2.20 14.79
C LEU A 208 -16.24 2.08 15.23
N GLN A 209 -16.84 0.89 15.13
CA GLN A 209 -18.20 0.63 15.60
C GLN A 209 -18.29 0.71 17.12
N ALA A 210 -17.29 0.22 17.85
CA ALA A 210 -17.26 0.34 19.31
C ALA A 210 -17.13 1.81 19.76
N ALA A 211 -16.29 2.59 19.08
CA ALA A 211 -16.12 4.02 19.36
C ALA A 211 -17.41 4.81 19.12
N SER A 212 -18.12 4.56 18.01
CA SER A 212 -19.40 5.20 17.71
C SER A 212 -20.49 4.81 18.71
N SER A 213 -20.55 3.56 19.11
CA SER A 213 -21.51 3.06 20.13
C SER A 213 -21.21 3.64 21.52
N GLY A 214 -19.94 3.81 21.87
CA GLY A 214 -19.50 4.45 23.11
C GLY A 214 -19.89 5.94 23.16
N ALA A 215 -19.68 6.65 22.06
CA ALA A 215 -20.06 8.06 21.94
C ALA A 215 -21.58 8.27 22.05
N VAL A 216 -22.39 7.37 21.45
CA VAL A 216 -23.86 7.41 21.57
C VAL A 216 -24.30 7.16 23.02
N ARG A 217 -23.65 6.23 23.73
CA ARG A 217 -23.97 5.95 25.15
C ARG A 217 -23.63 7.13 26.07
N THR A 218 -22.51 7.81 25.86
CA THR A 218 -22.12 9.00 26.63
C THR A 218 -23.01 10.20 26.33
N ALA A 219 -23.47 10.36 25.09
CA ALA A 219 -24.41 11.42 24.71
C ALA A 219 -25.85 11.17 25.20
N ALA A 220 -26.21 9.91 25.45
CA ALA A 220 -27.54 9.52 25.94
C ALA A 220 -27.68 9.48 27.47
N LEU A 221 -26.60 9.73 28.21
CA LEU A 221 -26.70 9.89 29.68
C LEU A 221 -27.35 11.24 29.96
N PRO A 222 -28.55 11.30 30.59
CA PRO A 222 -29.10 12.56 31.03
C PRO A 222 -28.13 13.22 32.00
N PRO A 223 -28.05 14.54 32.04
CA PRO A 223 -27.22 15.24 33.02
C PRO A 223 -27.59 14.73 34.43
N PRO A 224 -26.60 14.56 35.31
CA PRO A 224 -26.88 14.08 36.68
C PRO A 224 -27.96 14.98 37.30
N VAL A 225 -29.08 14.36 37.68
CA VAL A 225 -30.15 15.07 38.38
C VAL A 225 -29.53 15.60 39.67
N ALA A 226 -29.48 16.92 39.79
CA ALA A 226 -29.03 17.55 41.03
C ALA A 226 -29.83 16.96 42.21
N PRO A 227 -29.19 16.60 43.33
CA PRO A 227 -29.89 16.06 44.47
C PRO A 227 -30.94 17.08 44.93
N PRO A 228 -32.15 16.64 45.36
CA PRO A 228 -33.19 17.54 45.82
C PRO A 228 -32.63 18.37 47.00
N VAL A 229 -32.69 19.69 46.87
CA VAL A 229 -32.36 20.61 47.95
C VAL A 229 -33.29 20.29 49.12
N PRO A 230 -32.79 19.99 50.32
CA PRO A 230 -33.67 19.71 51.47
C PRO A 230 -34.51 20.96 51.72
N ALA A 231 -35.85 20.79 51.71
CA ALA A 231 -36.80 21.81 52.07
C ALA A 231 -36.66 22.07 53.55
N GLY A 232 -36.00 23.14 53.94
CA GLY A 232 -35.93 23.53 55.35
C GLY A 232 -34.70 24.38 55.64
N LEU A 233 -34.75 25.62 55.27
CA LEU A 233 -34.18 26.78 55.95
C LEU A 233 -34.55 28.02 55.11
N ALA A 234 -35.72 28.54 55.34
CA ALA A 234 -36.07 29.88 54.91
C ALA A 234 -35.06 30.87 55.50
N PRO A 235 -34.45 31.76 54.74
CA PRO A 235 -33.61 32.78 55.33
C PRO A 235 -34.44 33.69 56.22
N ALA A 236 -33.99 33.87 57.46
CA ALA A 236 -34.61 34.78 58.43
C ALA A 236 -34.65 36.21 57.84
N LEU A 237 -35.79 36.82 57.82
CA LEU A 237 -35.98 38.22 57.44
C LEU A 237 -35.04 39.13 58.28
N PRO A 238 -34.37 40.09 57.67
CA PRO A 238 -33.56 41.06 58.39
C PRO A 238 -34.44 41.92 59.33
N ALA A 239 -33.98 42.14 60.57
CA ALA A 239 -34.62 42.99 61.54
C ALA A 239 -34.79 44.43 61.03
N PRO A 240 -35.90 45.11 61.35
CA PRO A 240 -36.15 46.48 60.95
C PRO A 240 -35.13 47.45 61.62
N PRO A 241 -34.74 48.51 60.96
CA PRO A 241 -33.75 49.47 61.48
C PRO A 241 -34.37 50.22 62.73
N PRO A 242 -33.52 50.58 63.71
CA PRO A 242 -34.00 51.32 64.88
C PRO A 242 -34.51 52.68 64.52
N GLN A 243 -35.73 53.02 65.02
CA GLN A 243 -36.34 54.34 64.89
C GLN A 243 -35.51 55.36 65.61
N GLY A 244 -34.92 56.27 64.90
CA GLY A 244 -34.23 57.43 65.42
C GLY A 244 -35.21 58.37 66.12
N ASN A 245 -34.99 58.59 67.40
CA ASN A 245 -35.71 59.60 68.19
C ASN A 245 -35.31 60.99 67.70
N ALA A 246 -36.27 61.70 67.15
CA ALA A 246 -36.16 63.16 66.94
C ALA A 246 -36.45 63.83 68.27
N ALA A 247 -35.52 64.53 68.85
CA ALA A 247 -35.72 65.51 69.84
C ALA A 247 -34.71 66.69 69.68
N ARG A 248 -35.27 67.81 69.38
CA ARG A 248 -34.87 69.23 69.50
C ARG A 248 -33.69 69.74 68.66
#